data_b7d0225ac2bc1d53de36e73d6fd877c5
#
_entry.id   b7d0225ac2bc1d53de36e73d6fd877c5
#
_cell.length_a   1.000
_cell.length_b   1.000
_cell.length_c   1.000
_cell.angle_alpha   90.00
_cell.angle_beta   90.00
_cell.angle_gamma   90.00
#
_symmetry.space_group_name_H-M   'P 1'
#
loop_
_entity.id
_entity.type
_entity.pdbx_description
1 polymer ?
#
loop_
_entity_poly.entity_id
_entity_poly.type
_entity_poly.pdbx_seq_one_letter_code
_entity_poly.pdbx_strand_id
1 'polypeptide(L)'
;LSTEVAVTEHDIVAAATGRPHIELTTEAAQIRELRAAIEGNQLPDLYVTSGEVVHLERVSGDISTPLGLPDPPPLPYAPSVLTSAGLASLLARHAYAFQVRTRTRKGKNGESDETIEQEIETVPSNRVLAAVLAGRYWPGVRPLHGIVGSPVLRPDGTLLQTAGYDAKTGLFFAPKVELPWVPAEPKLLEVAEAQKFLCETLLGGFPWVAPADRANYLGLLVSNILRPYVRTLTPFGLITATTQASGKTILSEGIGLLYGQRVLPWPETESELRKAITSALGEAASVLVFDNLREGTVIDSPNLALLLTTPEWSDRRLGTNTTVQIANDRLWLGTGNNLRLGGDIATRTVLVRLDPKMPHPEERTGFAIPHLDLWVKDPANQRTVLRHLLVLVMDWIASGAPRAEHVMRQFTPWARAVGGFLAHHNIDGFLANVDEVRAMDDEDNEWEVFLGQWHRKFESKPKTAAQIRASADIDIDNHGRPHDPWEGCFLADERGGVPSAKSLGRTLRGQVGRFHGPYVLRRGEDPHRKIATWSVGCPDGP
;
A
#
# COMPACT_ATOMS: atom_id res chain seq x y z
N LEU A 1 -37.73 -20.02 47.40
CA LEU A 1 -37.27 -18.70 47.91
C LEU A 1 -36.63 -17.97 46.74
N SER A 2 -37.45 -17.21 45.99
CA SER A 2 -37.04 -16.27 44.99
C SER A 2 -36.46 -15.03 45.70
N THR A 3 -35.16 -14.84 45.63
CA THR A 3 -34.54 -13.57 45.97
C THR A 3 -34.89 -12.57 44.87
N GLU A 4 -35.88 -11.72 45.12
CA GLU A 4 -36.05 -10.48 44.38
C GLU A 4 -34.77 -9.67 44.55
N VAL A 5 -34.03 -9.53 43.46
CA VAL A 5 -32.93 -8.56 43.39
C VAL A 5 -33.60 -7.18 43.41
N ALA A 6 -33.43 -6.45 44.51
CA ALA A 6 -33.95 -5.11 44.63
C ALA A 6 -33.26 -4.26 43.52
N VAL A 7 -34.07 -3.77 42.58
CA VAL A 7 -33.64 -2.80 41.55
C VAL A 7 -33.21 -1.55 42.31
N THR A 8 -31.95 -1.23 42.30
CA THR A 8 -31.42 -0.05 42.96
C THR A 8 -31.76 1.21 42.15
N GLU A 9 -31.77 2.37 42.80
CA GLU A 9 -31.95 3.67 42.11
C GLU A 9 -30.92 3.83 40.96
N HIS A 10 -29.76 3.19 41.07
CA HIS A 10 -28.69 3.08 40.09
C HIS A 10 -29.12 2.34 38.81
N ASP A 11 -29.82 1.24 38.92
CA ASP A 11 -30.31 0.46 37.77
C ASP A 11 -31.32 1.28 36.96
N ILE A 12 -32.05 2.16 37.63
CA ILE A 12 -33.04 3.05 37.01
C ILE A 12 -32.32 4.18 36.22
N VAL A 13 -31.27 4.77 36.77
CA VAL A 13 -30.48 5.84 36.12
C VAL A 13 -29.65 5.27 34.94
N ALA A 14 -29.08 4.08 35.10
CA ALA A 14 -28.40 3.38 34.02
C ALA A 14 -29.34 3.07 32.85
N ALA A 15 -30.55 2.59 33.13
CA ALA A 15 -31.58 2.33 32.11
C ALA A 15 -32.06 3.63 31.44
N ALA A 16 -32.09 4.76 32.17
CA ALA A 16 -32.53 6.05 31.63
C ALA A 16 -31.47 6.76 30.77
N THR A 17 -30.16 6.56 31.04
CA THR A 17 -29.06 7.23 30.33
C THR A 17 -28.39 6.36 29.28
N GLY A 18 -28.56 5.03 29.33
CA GLY A 18 -27.88 4.09 28.44
C GLY A 18 -26.36 4.05 28.60
N ARG A 19 -25.80 4.72 29.63
CA ARG A 19 -24.36 4.76 29.91
C ARG A 19 -23.96 3.64 30.86
N PRO A 20 -22.83 2.94 30.66
CA PRO A 20 -22.31 1.98 31.62
C PRO A 20 -21.96 2.67 32.94
N HIS A 21 -22.39 2.11 34.06
CA HIS A 21 -22.12 2.56 35.42
C HIS A 21 -20.87 1.87 35.94
N ILE A 22 -19.88 2.63 36.37
CA ILE A 22 -18.57 2.13 36.85
C ILE A 22 -18.28 2.75 38.22
N GLU A 23 -18.41 1.94 39.29
CA GLU A 23 -18.06 2.37 40.63
C GLU A 23 -16.53 2.32 40.84
N LEU A 24 -15.95 3.46 41.20
CA LEU A 24 -14.52 3.60 41.40
C LEU A 24 -14.13 3.36 42.86
N THR A 25 -14.00 2.10 43.27
CA THR A 25 -13.62 1.67 44.62
C THR A 25 -12.08 1.63 44.77
N THR A 26 -11.48 0.44 44.89
CA THR A 26 -10.03 0.28 44.97
C THR A 26 -9.40 0.30 43.57
N GLU A 27 -8.12 0.72 43.46
CA GLU A 27 -7.42 0.74 42.15
C GLU A 27 -7.47 -0.61 41.45
N ALA A 28 -7.34 -1.72 42.19
CA ALA A 28 -7.40 -3.06 41.61
C ALA A 28 -8.79 -3.41 41.07
N ALA A 29 -9.86 -2.97 41.74
CA ALA A 29 -11.24 -3.12 41.24
C ALA A 29 -11.46 -2.24 40.00
N GLN A 30 -11.08 -0.97 40.06
CA GLN A 30 -11.15 -0.05 38.92
C GLN A 30 -10.48 -0.63 37.67
N ILE A 31 -9.28 -1.20 37.79
CA ILE A 31 -8.58 -1.82 36.67
C ILE A 31 -9.40 -2.99 36.07
N ARG A 32 -9.97 -3.86 36.92
CA ARG A 32 -10.77 -4.99 36.44
C ARG A 32 -12.07 -4.55 35.76
N GLU A 33 -12.80 -3.61 36.35
CA GLU A 33 -14.08 -3.13 35.84
C GLU A 33 -13.92 -2.35 34.54
N LEU A 34 -12.94 -1.45 34.46
CA LEU A 34 -12.63 -0.72 33.23
C LEU A 34 -12.20 -1.68 32.11
N ARG A 35 -11.38 -2.65 32.46
CA ARG A 35 -10.99 -3.68 31.49
C ARG A 35 -12.19 -4.49 31.00
N ALA A 36 -13.06 -4.91 31.91
CA ALA A 36 -14.29 -5.61 31.57
C ALA A 36 -15.24 -4.76 30.70
N ALA A 37 -15.33 -3.45 30.97
CA ALA A 37 -16.12 -2.52 30.15
C ALA A 37 -15.57 -2.39 28.72
N ILE A 38 -14.24 -2.36 28.55
CA ILE A 38 -13.60 -2.36 27.24
C ILE A 38 -13.81 -3.69 26.53
N GLU A 39 -13.53 -4.83 27.19
CA GLU A 39 -13.67 -6.18 26.65
C GLU A 39 -15.13 -6.52 26.33
N GLY A 40 -16.08 -5.97 27.09
CA GLY A 40 -17.51 -6.08 26.85
C GLY A 40 -18.06 -5.14 25.77
N ASN A 41 -17.24 -4.37 25.09
CA ASN A 41 -17.64 -3.36 24.09
C ASN A 41 -18.67 -2.35 24.60
N GLN A 42 -18.62 -1.99 25.88
CA GLN A 42 -19.52 -1.03 26.49
C GLN A 42 -19.18 0.44 26.16
N LEU A 43 -17.91 0.68 25.72
CA LEU A 43 -17.47 1.98 25.23
C LEU A 43 -17.52 1.99 23.69
N PRO A 44 -18.00 3.08 23.07
CA PRO A 44 -18.16 3.13 21.63
C PRO A 44 -16.83 3.19 20.89
N ASP A 45 -16.85 2.70 19.66
CA ASP A 45 -15.78 2.87 18.66
C ASP A 45 -14.39 2.41 19.10
N LEU A 46 -14.33 1.42 20.03
CA LEU A 46 -13.11 0.75 20.44
C LEU A 46 -12.89 -0.54 19.65
N TYR A 47 -11.66 -0.71 19.22
CA TYR A 47 -11.19 -1.86 18.46
C TYR A 47 -9.79 -2.27 18.94
N VAL A 48 -9.29 -3.41 18.46
CA VAL A 48 -7.91 -3.85 18.70
C VAL A 48 -7.16 -4.02 17.39
N THR A 49 -5.95 -3.45 17.33
CA THR A 49 -5.01 -3.61 16.21
C THR A 49 -3.62 -3.87 16.77
N SER A 50 -2.95 -4.94 16.33
CA SER A 50 -1.59 -5.30 16.77
C SER A 50 -1.43 -5.38 18.31
N GLY A 51 -2.51 -5.81 19.01
CA GLY A 51 -2.54 -5.93 20.47
C GLY A 51 -2.73 -4.61 21.23
N GLU A 52 -2.92 -3.50 20.55
CA GLU A 52 -3.23 -2.20 21.15
C GLU A 52 -4.72 -1.88 20.94
N VAL A 53 -5.36 -1.30 21.97
CA VAL A 53 -6.70 -0.76 21.83
C VAL A 53 -6.62 0.55 21.06
N VAL A 54 -7.41 0.67 20.01
CA VAL A 54 -7.53 1.88 19.19
C VAL A 54 -8.95 2.43 19.28
N HIS A 55 -9.06 3.73 19.30
CA HIS A 55 -10.31 4.45 19.15
C HIS A 55 -10.45 4.92 17.71
N LEU A 56 -11.59 4.65 17.11
CA LEU A 56 -11.89 5.07 15.74
C LEU A 56 -12.57 6.43 15.77
N GLU A 57 -11.82 7.48 15.42
CA GLU A 57 -12.30 8.84 15.43
C GLU A 57 -12.71 9.31 14.03
N ARG A 58 -13.80 10.07 13.96
CA ARG A 58 -14.16 10.76 12.73
C ARG A 58 -13.22 11.93 12.53
N VAL A 59 -12.52 11.95 11.39
CA VAL A 59 -11.64 13.06 11.03
C VAL A 59 -12.48 14.18 10.44
N SER A 60 -12.37 15.38 11.03
CA SER A 60 -13.03 16.57 10.53
C SER A 60 -12.43 16.97 9.18
N GLY A 61 -13.25 17.02 8.14
CA GLY A 61 -12.83 17.38 6.77
C GLY A 61 -12.87 18.87 6.44
N ASP A 62 -13.16 19.73 7.44
CA ASP A 62 -13.37 21.17 7.25
C ASP A 62 -12.12 22.03 7.40
N ILE A 63 -10.95 21.51 7.04
CA ILE A 63 -9.76 22.35 6.92
C ILE A 63 -9.78 22.93 5.50
N SER A 64 -10.33 24.12 5.36
CA SER A 64 -10.17 24.90 4.13
C SER A 64 -8.70 25.31 3.99
N THR A 65 -8.09 24.95 2.86
CA THR A 65 -6.76 25.45 2.49
C THR A 65 -6.83 26.98 2.32
N PRO A 66 -5.71 27.72 2.39
CA PRO A 66 -5.68 29.16 2.09
C PRO A 66 -6.25 29.53 0.73
N LEU A 67 -6.38 28.58 -0.19
CA LEU A 67 -7.01 28.76 -1.50
C LEU A 67 -8.53 28.53 -1.50
N GLY A 68 -9.13 28.31 -0.31
CA GLY A 68 -10.58 28.08 -0.20
C GLY A 68 -11.08 26.73 -0.68
N LEU A 69 -10.17 25.84 -1.10
CA LEU A 69 -10.52 24.49 -1.47
C LEU A 69 -10.39 23.58 -0.23
N PRO A 70 -11.41 22.77 0.09
CA PRO A 70 -11.29 21.80 1.15
C PRO A 70 -10.23 20.75 0.75
N ASP A 71 -9.29 20.46 1.66
CA ASP A 71 -8.42 19.29 1.54
C ASP A 71 -9.09 18.15 2.33
N PRO A 72 -9.91 17.31 1.68
CA PRO A 72 -10.63 16.27 2.37
C PRO A 72 -9.65 15.24 2.91
N PRO A 73 -9.87 14.72 4.13
CA PRO A 73 -9.06 13.65 4.64
C PRO A 73 -9.10 12.44 3.68
N PRO A 74 -8.03 11.63 3.63
CA PRO A 74 -7.99 10.42 2.79
C PRO A 74 -9.19 9.51 3.04
N LEU A 75 -9.55 9.33 4.30
CA LEU A 75 -10.75 8.62 4.75
C LEU A 75 -11.44 9.40 5.87
N PRO A 76 -12.78 9.24 6.01
CA PRO A 76 -13.57 9.98 7.02
C PRO A 76 -13.31 9.54 8.47
N TYR A 77 -12.56 8.46 8.68
CA TYR A 77 -12.18 7.94 9.98
C TYR A 77 -10.70 7.60 10.03
N ALA A 78 -10.09 7.78 11.20
CA ALA A 78 -8.71 7.36 11.48
C ALA A 78 -8.65 6.61 12.81
N PRO A 79 -7.88 5.50 12.89
CA PRO A 79 -7.63 4.81 14.13
C PRO A 79 -6.56 5.57 14.92
N SER A 80 -6.81 5.86 16.18
CA SER A 80 -5.81 6.41 17.11
C SER A 80 -5.57 5.43 18.26
N VAL A 81 -4.31 5.20 18.63
CA VAL A 81 -3.99 4.35 19.79
C VAL A 81 -4.57 5.02 21.03
N LEU A 82 -5.37 4.28 21.79
CA LEU A 82 -6.04 4.79 22.97
C LEU A 82 -5.01 5.09 24.06
N THR A 83 -4.87 6.37 24.39
CA THR A 83 -4.04 6.85 25.51
C THR A 83 -4.83 6.91 26.80
N SER A 84 -4.14 7.04 27.96
CA SER A 84 -4.81 7.26 29.24
C SER A 84 -5.70 8.50 29.21
N ALA A 85 -5.27 9.58 28.56
CA ALA A 85 -6.06 10.78 28.39
C ALA A 85 -7.27 10.55 27.47
N GLY A 86 -7.09 9.79 26.40
CA GLY A 86 -8.17 9.38 25.50
C GLY A 86 -9.22 8.54 26.22
N LEU A 87 -8.79 7.54 27.02
CA LEU A 87 -9.70 6.72 27.82
C LEU A 87 -10.45 7.55 28.86
N ALA A 88 -9.77 8.48 29.55
CA ALA A 88 -10.43 9.43 30.46
C ALA A 88 -11.53 10.24 29.76
N SER A 89 -11.24 10.76 28.57
CA SER A 89 -12.21 11.51 27.76
C SER A 89 -13.40 10.66 27.32
N LEU A 90 -13.16 9.40 26.92
CA LEU A 90 -14.24 8.48 26.56
C LEU A 90 -15.14 8.13 27.75
N LEU A 91 -14.54 7.86 28.92
CA LEU A 91 -15.29 7.58 30.14
C LEU A 91 -16.17 8.79 30.52
N ALA A 92 -15.63 9.99 30.54
CA ALA A 92 -16.38 11.20 30.86
C ALA A 92 -17.56 11.46 29.91
N ARG A 93 -17.46 11.03 28.64
CA ARG A 93 -18.52 11.23 27.65
C ARG A 93 -19.54 10.07 27.58
N HIS A 94 -19.07 8.83 27.78
CA HIS A 94 -19.85 7.65 27.44
C HIS A 94 -20.11 6.68 28.60
N ALA A 95 -19.56 6.94 29.79
CA ALA A 95 -19.80 6.19 31.01
C ALA A 95 -20.22 7.12 32.14
N TYR A 96 -20.80 6.56 33.20
CA TYR A 96 -20.99 7.23 34.48
C TYR A 96 -20.04 6.55 35.47
N ALA A 97 -18.84 7.14 35.60
CA ALA A 97 -17.83 6.67 36.54
C ALA A 97 -17.91 7.51 37.81
N PHE A 98 -18.10 6.86 38.97
CA PHE A 98 -18.38 7.58 40.22
C PHE A 98 -17.67 6.93 41.42
N GLN A 99 -17.49 7.75 42.47
CA GLN A 99 -17.07 7.31 43.78
C GLN A 99 -18.19 7.58 44.79
N VAL A 100 -18.45 6.61 45.67
CA VAL A 100 -19.34 6.84 46.81
C VAL A 100 -18.56 7.48 47.93
N ARG A 101 -18.98 8.69 48.35
CA ARG A 101 -18.46 9.38 49.54
C ARG A 101 -19.50 9.42 50.64
N THR A 102 -19.10 8.94 51.80
CA THR A 102 -19.91 8.96 52.99
C THR A 102 -19.73 10.30 53.70
N ARG A 103 -20.81 11.02 53.93
CA ARG A 103 -20.83 12.28 54.68
C ARG A 103 -21.70 12.14 55.91
N THR A 104 -21.13 12.31 57.10
CA THR A 104 -21.87 12.30 58.34
C THR A 104 -22.44 13.69 58.61
N ARG A 105 -23.76 13.79 58.71
CA ARG A 105 -24.47 15.01 59.13
C ARG A 105 -24.75 14.88 60.63
N LYS A 106 -24.14 15.73 61.43
CA LYS A 106 -24.39 15.77 62.87
C LYS A 106 -25.85 16.14 63.17
N GLY A 107 -26.54 15.29 63.92
CA GLY A 107 -27.87 15.57 64.39
C GLY A 107 -27.89 16.82 65.29
N LYS A 108 -28.93 17.65 65.15
CA LYS A 108 -29.15 18.82 66.02
C LYS A 108 -30.09 18.38 67.17
N ASN A 109 -29.78 18.79 68.42
CA ASN A 109 -30.64 18.58 69.60
C ASN A 109 -30.88 17.10 70.01
N GLY A 110 -29.84 16.23 69.96
CA GLY A 110 -29.99 14.84 70.48
C GLY A 110 -30.46 13.82 69.45
N GLU A 111 -30.58 14.19 68.21
CA GLU A 111 -30.79 13.26 67.10
C GLU A 111 -29.50 12.51 66.79
N SER A 112 -29.61 11.27 66.40
CA SER A 112 -28.47 10.46 65.95
C SER A 112 -27.85 11.05 64.67
N ASP A 113 -26.52 10.92 64.55
CA ASP A 113 -25.78 11.31 63.34
C ASP A 113 -26.32 10.50 62.14
N GLU A 114 -26.71 11.21 61.10
CA GLU A 114 -27.20 10.62 59.83
C GLU A 114 -26.02 10.46 58.85
N THR A 115 -25.80 9.27 58.40
CA THR A 115 -24.78 8.96 57.38
C THR A 115 -25.45 9.00 56.03
N ILE A 116 -25.04 9.99 55.20
CA ILE A 116 -25.54 10.13 53.83
C ILE A 116 -24.45 9.69 52.89
N GLU A 117 -24.75 8.74 52.03
CA GLU A 117 -23.90 8.33 50.91
C GLU A 117 -24.22 9.23 49.70
N GLN A 118 -23.18 9.78 49.12
CA GLN A 118 -23.28 10.65 47.93
C GLN A 118 -22.36 10.14 46.83
N GLU A 119 -22.91 9.87 45.66
CA GLU A 119 -22.12 9.62 44.45
C GLU A 119 -21.52 10.91 43.92
N ILE A 120 -20.25 10.83 43.58
CA ILE A 120 -19.52 11.91 42.92
C ILE A 120 -18.97 11.37 41.62
N GLU A 121 -19.49 11.86 40.48
CA GLU A 121 -18.95 11.57 39.19
C GLU A 121 -17.50 12.00 39.10
N THR A 122 -16.62 11.11 38.69
CA THR A 122 -15.18 11.39 38.61
C THR A 122 -14.53 10.45 37.60
N VAL A 123 -13.30 10.74 37.20
CA VAL A 123 -12.51 9.93 36.27
C VAL A 123 -11.40 9.24 37.04
N PRO A 124 -11.05 7.98 36.73
CA PRO A 124 -9.93 7.26 37.34
C PRO A 124 -8.61 8.00 37.21
N SER A 125 -7.68 7.77 38.13
CA SER A 125 -6.34 8.34 38.05
C SER A 125 -5.59 7.89 36.81
N ASN A 126 -4.69 8.73 36.31
CA ASN A 126 -3.86 8.38 35.14
C ASN A 126 -3.08 7.07 35.33
N ARG A 127 -2.69 6.73 36.56
CA ARG A 127 -2.03 5.46 36.90
C ARG A 127 -2.92 4.26 36.66
N VAL A 128 -4.19 4.32 37.04
CA VAL A 128 -5.20 3.28 36.79
C VAL A 128 -5.44 3.12 35.32
N LEU A 129 -5.69 4.23 34.58
CA LEU A 129 -5.92 4.22 33.16
C LEU A 129 -4.74 3.65 32.38
N ALA A 130 -3.51 4.01 32.75
CA ALA A 130 -2.29 3.46 32.14
C ALA A 130 -2.15 1.96 32.42
N ALA A 131 -2.48 1.50 33.64
CA ALA A 131 -2.44 0.07 34.00
C ALA A 131 -3.48 -0.74 33.24
N VAL A 132 -4.68 -0.19 32.99
CA VAL A 132 -5.71 -0.82 32.13
C VAL A 132 -5.15 -1.04 30.73
N LEU A 133 -4.53 -0.03 30.12
CA LEU A 133 -4.05 -0.07 28.74
C LEU A 133 -2.70 -0.78 28.56
N ALA A 134 -2.02 -1.17 29.63
CA ALA A 134 -0.74 -1.86 29.56
C ALA A 134 -0.83 -3.29 29.00
N GLY A 135 -2.02 -3.89 29.00
CA GLY A 135 -2.27 -5.23 28.45
C GLY A 135 -2.26 -5.24 26.91
N ARG A 136 -1.77 -6.35 26.33
CA ARG A 136 -1.79 -6.55 24.87
C ARG A 136 -2.77 -7.62 24.39
N TYR A 137 -3.45 -8.28 25.29
CA TYR A 137 -4.45 -9.29 25.00
C TYR A 137 -5.83 -8.78 25.44
N TRP A 138 -6.74 -8.64 24.49
CA TRP A 138 -8.07 -8.02 24.65
C TRP A 138 -9.17 -8.96 24.13
N PRO A 139 -9.50 -10.02 24.88
CA PRO A 139 -10.56 -10.93 24.49
C PRO A 139 -11.90 -10.17 24.46
N GLY A 140 -12.70 -10.40 23.42
CA GLY A 140 -14.00 -9.75 23.26
C GLY A 140 -13.97 -8.39 22.54
N VAL A 141 -12.84 -7.69 22.49
CA VAL A 141 -12.74 -6.45 21.70
C VAL A 141 -12.64 -6.79 20.21
N ARG A 142 -13.41 -6.09 19.40
CA ARG A 142 -13.48 -6.32 17.95
C ARG A 142 -12.13 -6.03 17.27
N PRO A 143 -11.55 -6.96 16.49
CA PRO A 143 -10.31 -6.70 15.75
C PRO A 143 -10.57 -5.71 14.63
N LEU A 144 -9.68 -4.73 14.43
CA LEU A 144 -9.68 -3.82 13.28
C LEU A 144 -8.53 -4.18 12.37
N HIS A 145 -8.83 -4.75 11.21
CA HIS A 145 -7.84 -5.09 10.19
C HIS A 145 -7.55 -3.93 9.24
N GLY A 146 -8.45 -2.94 9.15
CA GLY A 146 -8.26 -1.76 8.33
C GLY A 146 -9.53 -0.95 8.17
N ILE A 147 -9.39 0.23 7.56
CA ILE A 147 -10.50 1.11 7.19
C ILE A 147 -10.53 1.22 5.67
N VAL A 148 -11.70 1.08 5.09
CA VAL A 148 -11.91 1.18 3.64
C VAL A 148 -12.93 2.26 3.32
N GLY A 149 -12.62 3.12 2.34
CA GLY A 149 -13.49 4.23 1.92
C GLY A 149 -14.39 3.90 0.72
N SER A 150 -14.21 2.73 0.14
CA SER A 150 -15.02 2.20 -0.97
C SER A 150 -15.46 0.78 -0.67
N PRO A 151 -16.54 0.27 -1.29
CA PRO A 151 -16.91 -1.12 -1.20
C PRO A 151 -15.78 -2.04 -1.63
N VAL A 152 -15.63 -3.18 -0.93
CA VAL A 152 -14.63 -4.21 -1.21
C VAL A 152 -15.27 -5.58 -1.27
N LEU A 153 -14.66 -6.48 -2.01
CA LEU A 153 -15.11 -7.86 -2.16
C LEU A 153 -14.67 -8.69 -0.94
N ARG A 154 -15.63 -9.26 -0.22
CA ARG A 154 -15.34 -10.17 0.90
C ARG A 154 -14.76 -11.51 0.40
N PRO A 155 -14.10 -12.26 1.28
CA PRO A 155 -13.57 -13.59 0.93
C PRO A 155 -14.60 -14.60 0.43
N ASP A 156 -15.85 -14.42 0.80
CA ASP A 156 -16.98 -15.25 0.37
C ASP A 156 -17.59 -14.81 -1.00
N GLY A 157 -17.01 -13.82 -1.66
CA GLY A 157 -17.48 -13.27 -2.92
C GLY A 157 -18.63 -12.26 -2.79
N THR A 158 -19.10 -11.96 -1.57
CA THR A 158 -20.09 -10.92 -1.36
C THR A 158 -19.46 -9.54 -1.27
N LEU A 159 -20.19 -8.49 -1.64
CA LEU A 159 -19.70 -7.12 -1.59
C LEU A 159 -19.97 -6.49 -0.21
N LEU A 160 -18.94 -5.93 0.43
CA LEU A 160 -19.09 -5.08 1.60
C LEU A 160 -19.52 -3.69 1.13
N GLN A 161 -20.81 -3.38 1.26
CA GLN A 161 -21.36 -2.08 0.85
C GLN A 161 -22.31 -1.46 1.91
N THR A 162 -22.35 -2.02 3.11
CA THR A 162 -23.03 -1.43 4.28
C THR A 162 -22.01 -0.77 5.17
N ALA A 163 -22.19 0.53 5.45
CA ALA A 163 -21.29 1.30 6.30
C ALA A 163 -21.19 0.72 7.72
N GLY A 164 -20.03 0.87 8.34
CA GLY A 164 -19.74 0.40 9.70
C GLY A 164 -18.79 -0.78 9.73
N TYR A 165 -18.71 -1.41 10.91
CA TYR A 165 -17.82 -2.55 11.15
C TYR A 165 -18.35 -3.85 10.55
N ASP A 166 -17.55 -4.54 9.79
CA ASP A 166 -17.85 -5.84 9.21
C ASP A 166 -17.13 -6.97 9.97
N ALA A 167 -17.87 -7.72 10.75
CA ALA A 167 -17.31 -8.80 11.57
C ALA A 167 -16.71 -9.96 10.75
N LYS A 168 -17.10 -10.15 9.48
CA LYS A 168 -16.54 -11.19 8.61
C LYS A 168 -15.12 -10.90 8.16
N THR A 169 -14.79 -9.62 7.99
CA THR A 169 -13.49 -9.19 7.50
C THR A 169 -12.64 -8.47 8.54
N GLY A 170 -13.25 -7.97 9.62
CA GLY A 170 -12.60 -7.07 10.56
C GLY A 170 -12.32 -5.68 9.98
N LEU A 171 -12.92 -5.34 8.83
CA LEU A 171 -12.80 -4.03 8.22
C LEU A 171 -13.88 -3.08 8.73
N PHE A 172 -13.55 -1.80 8.81
CA PHE A 172 -14.52 -0.74 8.99
C PHE A 172 -14.76 -0.03 7.66
N PHE A 173 -15.98 -0.14 7.13
CA PHE A 173 -16.34 0.55 5.90
C PHE A 173 -16.87 1.94 6.22
N ALA A 174 -16.10 2.95 5.84
CA ALA A 174 -16.41 4.36 5.97
C ALA A 174 -16.52 4.99 4.58
N PRO A 175 -17.71 4.97 3.93
CA PRO A 175 -17.87 5.40 2.55
C PRO A 175 -17.47 6.87 2.39
N LYS A 176 -16.61 7.14 1.42
CA LYS A 176 -16.28 8.51 0.97
C LYS A 176 -17.43 9.11 0.15
N VAL A 177 -18.11 8.26 -0.61
CA VAL A 177 -19.26 8.62 -1.43
C VAL A 177 -20.36 7.57 -1.22
N GLU A 178 -21.60 8.03 -1.14
CA GLU A 178 -22.76 7.14 -1.09
C GLU A 178 -22.98 6.52 -2.47
N LEU A 179 -23.04 5.18 -2.49
CA LEU A 179 -23.26 4.40 -3.71
C LEU A 179 -24.66 3.78 -3.71
N PRO A 180 -25.34 3.78 -4.86
CA PRO A 180 -26.49 2.91 -5.05
C PRO A 180 -26.08 1.45 -4.85
N TRP A 181 -26.98 0.66 -4.29
CA TRP A 181 -26.75 -0.77 -4.09
C TRP A 181 -26.37 -1.47 -5.39
N VAL A 182 -25.29 -2.25 -5.38
CA VAL A 182 -24.85 -3.07 -6.52
C VAL A 182 -25.34 -4.49 -6.30
N PRO A 183 -26.14 -5.06 -7.24
CA PRO A 183 -26.67 -6.42 -7.10
C PRO A 183 -25.55 -7.47 -7.24
N ALA A 184 -25.81 -8.67 -6.67
CA ALA A 184 -24.87 -9.80 -6.79
C ALA A 184 -24.78 -10.31 -8.23
N GLU A 185 -25.83 -10.18 -9.00
CA GLU A 185 -25.93 -10.54 -10.43
C GLU A 185 -26.38 -9.32 -11.23
N PRO A 186 -25.44 -8.51 -11.76
CA PRO A 186 -25.77 -7.37 -12.60
C PRO A 186 -26.40 -7.79 -13.93
N LYS A 187 -27.22 -6.91 -14.49
CA LYS A 187 -27.82 -7.16 -15.82
C LYS A 187 -26.78 -6.96 -16.92
N LEU A 188 -26.89 -7.72 -18.01
CA LEU A 188 -25.99 -7.63 -19.16
C LEU A 188 -25.85 -6.20 -19.73
N LEU A 189 -26.94 -5.43 -19.72
CA LEU A 189 -26.90 -4.03 -20.16
C LEU A 189 -26.04 -3.17 -19.25
N GLU A 190 -26.14 -3.34 -17.92
CA GLU A 190 -25.31 -2.61 -16.94
C GLU A 190 -23.83 -2.96 -17.10
N VAL A 191 -23.52 -4.24 -17.38
CA VAL A 191 -22.15 -4.71 -17.64
C VAL A 191 -21.58 -4.07 -18.92
N ALA A 192 -22.35 -4.08 -20.01
CA ALA A 192 -21.94 -3.45 -21.28
C ALA A 192 -21.74 -1.93 -21.14
N GLU A 193 -22.63 -1.25 -20.43
CA GLU A 193 -22.50 0.19 -20.12
C GLU A 193 -21.26 0.46 -19.26
N ALA A 194 -21.01 -0.35 -18.25
CA ALA A 194 -19.84 -0.21 -17.37
C ALA A 194 -18.53 -0.41 -18.14
N GLN A 195 -18.45 -1.43 -18.97
CA GLN A 195 -17.28 -1.69 -19.80
C GLN A 195 -17.03 -0.55 -20.79
N LYS A 196 -18.06 -0.10 -21.50
CA LYS A 196 -17.96 1.03 -22.44
C LYS A 196 -17.53 2.31 -21.72
N PHE A 197 -18.13 2.61 -20.58
CA PHE A 197 -17.78 3.80 -19.81
C PHE A 197 -16.31 3.78 -19.39
N LEU A 198 -15.85 2.70 -18.76
CA LEU A 198 -14.47 2.62 -18.26
C LEU A 198 -13.44 2.59 -19.39
N CYS A 199 -13.65 1.79 -20.43
CA CYS A 199 -12.66 1.58 -21.47
C CYS A 199 -12.64 2.67 -22.55
N GLU A 200 -13.81 3.21 -22.93
CA GLU A 200 -13.92 4.15 -24.03
C GLU A 200 -14.08 5.60 -23.54
N THR A 201 -15.00 5.85 -22.58
CA THR A 201 -15.31 7.21 -22.13
C THR A 201 -14.25 7.73 -21.16
N LEU A 202 -13.93 6.98 -20.11
CA LEU A 202 -12.98 7.42 -19.08
C LEU A 202 -11.54 7.30 -19.56
N LEU A 203 -11.15 6.14 -20.10
CA LEU A 203 -9.77 5.80 -20.41
C LEU A 203 -9.41 5.89 -21.90
N GLY A 204 -10.37 6.05 -22.78
CA GLY A 204 -10.15 6.10 -24.24
C GLY A 204 -9.30 7.28 -24.71
N GLY A 205 -9.31 8.38 -23.97
CA GLY A 205 -8.56 9.59 -24.31
C GLY A 205 -7.08 9.57 -23.93
N PHE A 206 -6.58 8.60 -23.15
CA PHE A 206 -5.18 8.56 -22.76
C PHE A 206 -4.25 8.02 -23.86
N PRO A 207 -3.02 8.56 -23.98
CA PRO A 207 -2.06 8.16 -25.01
C PRO A 207 -1.29 6.92 -24.56
N TRP A 208 -1.95 5.79 -24.43
CA TRP A 208 -1.34 4.52 -24.07
C TRP A 208 -0.26 4.10 -25.09
N VAL A 209 0.90 3.64 -24.62
CA VAL A 209 1.94 3.12 -25.51
C VAL A 209 1.47 1.82 -26.17
N ALA A 210 0.83 0.95 -25.40
CA ALA A 210 0.30 -0.33 -25.87
C ALA A 210 -1.02 -0.67 -25.14
N PRO A 211 -1.82 -1.62 -25.65
CA PRO A 211 -3.00 -2.13 -24.94
C PRO A 211 -2.68 -2.63 -23.53
N ALA A 212 -1.48 -3.17 -23.31
CA ALA A 212 -0.99 -3.63 -22.02
C ALA A 212 -1.02 -2.52 -20.95
N ASP A 213 -0.66 -1.30 -21.30
CA ASP A 213 -0.59 -0.20 -20.35
C ASP A 213 -1.98 0.18 -19.83
N ARG A 214 -3.01 0.17 -20.69
CA ARG A 214 -4.41 0.36 -20.29
C ARG A 214 -4.93 -0.79 -19.43
N ALA A 215 -4.65 -2.04 -19.82
CA ALA A 215 -5.07 -3.22 -19.06
C ALA A 215 -4.41 -3.25 -17.68
N ASN A 216 -3.12 -2.93 -17.59
CA ASN A 216 -2.38 -2.82 -16.33
C ASN A 216 -2.96 -1.73 -15.42
N TYR A 217 -3.31 -0.57 -15.99
CA TYR A 217 -3.96 0.50 -15.23
C TYR A 217 -5.31 0.05 -14.65
N LEU A 218 -6.16 -0.60 -15.43
CA LEU A 218 -7.43 -1.17 -14.96
C LEU A 218 -7.21 -2.24 -13.89
N GLY A 219 -6.16 -3.04 -14.03
CA GLY A 219 -5.74 -4.01 -13.01
C GLY A 219 -5.36 -3.35 -11.69
N LEU A 220 -4.61 -2.25 -11.71
CA LEU A 220 -4.28 -1.46 -10.52
C LEU A 220 -5.55 -0.80 -9.94
N LEU A 221 -6.41 -0.26 -10.81
CA LEU A 221 -7.64 0.40 -10.42
C LEU A 221 -8.60 -0.53 -9.65
N VAL A 222 -8.75 -1.79 -10.06
CA VAL A 222 -9.64 -2.76 -9.40
C VAL A 222 -9.00 -3.41 -8.16
N SER A 223 -7.69 -3.29 -7.97
CA SER A 223 -6.93 -4.02 -6.95
C SER A 223 -7.44 -3.81 -5.52
N ASN A 224 -7.81 -2.59 -5.15
CA ASN A 224 -8.30 -2.31 -3.81
C ASN A 224 -9.65 -2.97 -3.52
N ILE A 225 -10.52 -3.12 -4.53
CA ILE A 225 -11.80 -3.83 -4.40
C ILE A 225 -11.56 -5.32 -4.18
N LEU A 226 -10.62 -5.91 -4.92
CA LEU A 226 -10.35 -7.35 -4.91
C LEU A 226 -9.48 -7.82 -3.75
N ARG A 227 -8.73 -6.92 -3.08
CA ARG A 227 -7.72 -7.28 -2.08
C ARG A 227 -8.23 -8.22 -0.98
N PRO A 228 -9.35 -7.95 -0.27
CA PRO A 228 -9.82 -8.85 0.79
C PRO A 228 -10.22 -10.24 0.28
N TYR A 229 -10.65 -10.33 -0.98
CA TYR A 229 -11.01 -11.58 -1.66
C TYR A 229 -9.78 -12.39 -2.07
N VAL A 230 -8.78 -11.72 -2.62
CA VAL A 230 -7.55 -12.39 -3.12
C VAL A 230 -6.57 -12.69 -1.98
N ARG A 231 -6.56 -11.88 -0.91
CA ARG A 231 -5.73 -12.03 0.29
C ARG A 231 -4.22 -12.12 -0.02
N THR A 232 -3.75 -11.23 -0.86
CA THR A 232 -2.33 -11.13 -1.20
C THR A 232 -1.88 -9.67 -1.29
N LEU A 233 -0.57 -9.47 -1.30
CA LEU A 233 0.02 -8.18 -1.59
C LEU A 233 -0.28 -7.74 -3.02
N THR A 234 -0.30 -6.43 -3.25
CA THR A 234 -0.43 -5.81 -4.57
C THR A 234 0.97 -5.38 -5.04
N PRO A 235 1.34 -5.62 -6.30
CA PRO A 235 2.61 -5.12 -6.84
C PRO A 235 2.65 -3.60 -6.87
N PHE A 236 3.86 -3.04 -7.00
CA PHE A 236 4.05 -1.60 -7.19
C PHE A 236 3.52 -1.17 -8.56
N GLY A 237 2.66 -0.17 -8.60
CA GLY A 237 2.17 0.41 -9.85
C GLY A 237 3.05 1.59 -10.26
N LEU A 238 3.71 1.51 -11.42
CA LEU A 238 4.52 2.60 -11.95
C LEU A 238 3.85 3.23 -13.17
N ILE A 239 3.47 4.50 -13.06
CA ILE A 239 2.87 5.28 -14.14
C ILE A 239 3.94 6.24 -14.67
N THR A 240 4.45 5.98 -15.86
CA THR A 240 5.52 6.78 -16.48
C THR A 240 5.11 7.32 -17.84
N ALA A 241 5.82 8.35 -18.30
CA ALA A 241 5.61 8.93 -19.61
C ALA A 241 6.94 9.43 -20.21
N THR A 242 6.96 9.59 -21.53
CA THR A 242 8.10 10.18 -22.25
C THR A 242 8.20 11.70 -22.07
N THR A 243 7.06 12.36 -21.83
CA THR A 243 6.97 13.84 -21.73
C THR A 243 6.12 14.27 -20.53
N GLN A 244 6.28 15.54 -20.14
CA GLN A 244 5.40 16.18 -19.15
C GLN A 244 3.97 16.35 -19.69
N ALA A 245 3.02 16.69 -18.83
CA ALA A 245 1.61 16.93 -19.18
C ALA A 245 0.90 15.76 -19.92
N SER A 246 1.41 14.52 -19.80
CA SER A 246 0.87 13.33 -20.48
C SER A 246 -0.36 12.71 -19.78
N GLY A 247 -0.77 13.22 -18.59
CA GLY A 247 -1.91 12.72 -17.83
C GLY A 247 -1.57 11.73 -16.69
N LYS A 248 -0.30 11.53 -16.33
CA LYS A 248 0.12 10.63 -15.23
C LYS A 248 -0.55 10.94 -13.90
N THR A 249 -0.54 12.21 -13.49
CA THR A 249 -1.15 12.66 -12.24
C THR A 249 -2.65 12.40 -12.25
N ILE A 250 -3.34 12.61 -13.38
CA ILE A 250 -4.77 12.30 -13.51
C ILE A 250 -5.03 10.81 -13.32
N LEU A 251 -4.16 9.94 -13.85
CA LEU A 251 -4.29 8.49 -13.66
C LEU A 251 -4.04 8.08 -12.21
N SER A 252 -3.01 8.62 -11.55
CA SER A 252 -2.76 8.32 -10.13
C SER A 252 -3.87 8.86 -9.22
N GLU A 253 -4.35 10.09 -9.46
CA GLU A 253 -5.51 10.67 -8.77
C GLU A 253 -6.79 9.86 -9.04
N GLY A 254 -6.98 9.35 -10.27
CA GLY A 254 -8.12 8.51 -10.64
C GLY A 254 -8.21 7.23 -9.80
N ILE A 255 -7.08 6.66 -9.39
CA ILE A 255 -7.07 5.55 -8.42
C ILE A 255 -7.17 6.08 -6.99
N GLY A 256 -6.32 7.05 -6.65
CA GLY A 256 -6.13 7.50 -5.28
C GLY A 256 -7.39 8.14 -4.67
N LEU A 257 -8.08 8.97 -5.43
CA LEU A 257 -9.28 9.66 -4.96
C LEU A 257 -10.46 8.72 -4.72
N LEU A 258 -10.56 7.62 -5.48
CA LEU A 258 -11.62 6.63 -5.28
C LEU A 258 -11.50 5.91 -3.94
N TYR A 259 -10.27 5.62 -3.51
CA TYR A 259 -10.00 4.75 -2.35
C TYR A 259 -9.47 5.49 -1.12
N GLY A 260 -9.09 6.75 -1.26
CA GLY A 260 -8.37 7.53 -0.26
C GLY A 260 -6.87 7.41 -0.42
N GLN A 261 -6.23 8.52 -0.83
CA GLN A 261 -4.80 8.58 -1.11
C GLN A 261 -4.02 9.41 -0.13
N ARG A 262 -2.74 9.07 0.00
CA ARG A 262 -1.69 9.93 0.54
C ARG A 262 -0.60 10.09 -0.50
N VAL A 263 -0.27 11.33 -0.83
CA VAL A 263 0.82 11.68 -1.74
C VAL A 263 2.08 11.94 -0.94
N LEU A 264 3.20 11.38 -1.38
CA LEU A 264 4.50 11.42 -0.73
C LEU A 264 5.57 11.86 -1.74
N PRO A 265 6.53 12.71 -1.35
CA PRO A 265 7.73 12.91 -2.15
C PRO A 265 8.59 11.64 -2.10
N TRP A 266 9.39 11.40 -3.14
CA TRP A 266 10.43 10.37 -3.10
C TRP A 266 11.63 10.89 -2.32
N PRO A 267 12.02 10.27 -1.19
CA PRO A 267 13.12 10.76 -0.36
C PRO A 267 14.49 10.48 -0.99
N GLU A 268 15.49 11.29 -0.65
CA GLU A 268 16.85 11.17 -1.18
C GLU A 268 17.64 10.00 -0.55
N THR A 269 17.26 9.57 0.64
CA THR A 269 17.97 8.50 1.38
C THR A 269 17.05 7.36 1.79
N GLU A 270 17.60 6.15 1.86
CA GLU A 270 16.90 4.96 2.34
C GLU A 270 16.37 5.12 3.78
N SER A 271 17.08 5.84 4.64
CA SER A 271 16.63 6.10 6.01
C SER A 271 15.36 6.97 6.03
N GLU A 272 15.29 8.00 5.19
CA GLU A 272 14.10 8.85 5.09
C GLU A 272 12.94 8.12 4.39
N LEU A 273 13.23 7.29 3.40
CA LEU A 273 12.22 6.44 2.76
C LEU A 273 11.58 5.48 3.79
N ARG A 274 12.39 4.84 4.62
CA ARG A 274 11.90 3.96 5.70
C ARG A 274 10.98 4.70 6.66
N LYS A 275 11.33 5.90 7.08
CA LYS A 275 10.50 6.75 7.95
C LYS A 275 9.20 7.19 7.28
N ALA A 276 9.27 7.59 5.99
CA ALA A 276 8.11 7.97 5.20
C ALA A 276 7.11 6.81 5.06
N ILE A 277 7.61 5.59 4.76
CA ILE A 277 6.79 4.37 4.72
C ILE A 277 6.10 4.12 6.06
N THR A 278 6.87 4.16 7.17
CA THR A 278 6.33 3.91 8.52
C THR A 278 5.25 4.92 8.89
N SER A 279 5.48 6.20 8.61
CA SER A 279 4.51 7.27 8.85
C SER A 279 3.23 7.06 8.01
N ALA A 280 3.40 6.81 6.71
CA ALA A 280 2.28 6.68 5.78
C ALA A 280 1.40 5.45 6.06
N LEU A 281 2.00 4.34 6.48
CA LEU A 281 1.26 3.15 6.89
C LEU A 281 0.45 3.36 8.18
N GLY A 282 0.87 4.29 9.04
CA GLY A 282 0.12 4.69 10.24
C GLY A 282 -1.12 5.54 9.94
N GLU A 283 -1.25 6.05 8.72
CA GLU A 283 -2.39 6.86 8.28
C GLU A 283 -3.49 5.99 7.63
N ALA A 284 -4.73 6.46 7.70
CA ALA A 284 -5.87 5.81 7.06
C ALA A 284 -5.96 6.19 5.57
N ALA A 285 -5.04 5.68 4.77
CA ALA A 285 -5.05 5.84 3.30
C ALA A 285 -4.91 4.47 2.64
N SER A 286 -5.75 4.15 1.65
CA SER A 286 -5.71 2.87 0.94
C SER A 286 -4.72 2.87 -0.23
N VAL A 287 -4.33 4.06 -0.71
CA VAL A 287 -3.40 4.26 -1.82
C VAL A 287 -2.29 5.23 -1.39
N LEU A 288 -1.06 4.82 -1.58
CA LEU A 288 0.13 5.62 -1.28
C LEU A 288 0.87 5.92 -2.58
N VAL A 289 1.07 7.20 -2.89
CA VAL A 289 1.59 7.63 -4.17
C VAL A 289 2.90 8.38 -3.97
N PHE A 290 3.99 7.86 -4.49
CA PHE A 290 5.20 8.64 -4.71
C PHE A 290 5.03 9.43 -6.02
N ASP A 291 4.69 10.71 -5.90
CA ASP A 291 4.34 11.51 -7.06
C ASP A 291 5.55 12.31 -7.57
N ASN A 292 5.59 12.45 -8.91
CA ASN A 292 6.54 13.29 -9.63
C ASN A 292 8.01 13.00 -9.28
N LEU A 293 8.42 11.72 -9.32
CA LEU A 293 9.82 11.36 -9.18
C LEU A 293 10.65 12.11 -10.23
N ARG A 294 11.87 12.54 -9.83
CA ARG A 294 12.78 13.25 -10.73
C ARG A 294 13.05 12.42 -11.98
N GLU A 295 13.06 13.07 -13.13
CA GLU A 295 13.37 12.42 -14.40
C GLU A 295 14.69 11.66 -14.35
N GLY A 296 14.71 10.46 -14.90
CA GLY A 296 15.87 9.56 -14.91
C GLY A 296 16.18 8.91 -13.56
N THR A 297 15.34 9.08 -12.54
CA THR A 297 15.53 8.39 -11.25
C THR A 297 15.52 6.88 -11.44
N VAL A 298 16.52 6.21 -10.90
CA VAL A 298 16.54 4.75 -10.73
C VAL A 298 15.83 4.40 -9.43
N ILE A 299 14.72 3.69 -9.53
CA ILE A 299 13.98 3.19 -8.36
C ILE A 299 14.62 1.85 -7.98
N ASP A 300 15.66 1.92 -7.13
CA ASP A 300 16.33 0.77 -6.55
C ASP A 300 16.44 0.98 -5.04
N SER A 301 15.57 0.32 -4.28
CA SER A 301 15.44 0.52 -2.85
C SER A 301 15.20 -0.79 -2.12
N PRO A 302 16.12 -1.20 -1.23
CA PRO A 302 15.92 -2.36 -0.36
C PRO A 302 14.69 -2.22 0.56
N ASN A 303 14.39 -1.00 1.02
CA ASN A 303 13.20 -0.77 1.86
C ASN A 303 11.89 -0.92 1.06
N LEU A 304 11.85 -0.40 -0.17
CA LEU A 304 10.69 -0.62 -1.05
C LEU A 304 10.56 -2.10 -1.42
N ALA A 305 11.67 -2.77 -1.75
CA ALA A 305 11.69 -4.19 -2.05
C ALA A 305 11.16 -5.04 -0.89
N LEU A 306 11.57 -4.73 0.34
CA LEU A 306 11.08 -5.38 1.56
C LEU A 306 9.58 -5.12 1.74
N LEU A 307 9.15 -3.85 1.64
CA LEU A 307 7.76 -3.44 1.77
C LEU A 307 6.84 -4.22 0.83
N LEU A 308 7.21 -4.32 -0.44
CA LEU A 308 6.41 -5.02 -1.46
C LEU A 308 6.28 -6.52 -1.24
N THR A 309 7.10 -7.10 -0.36
CA THR A 309 7.10 -8.56 -0.10
C THR A 309 6.61 -8.93 1.30
N THR A 310 6.41 -7.96 2.17
CA THR A 310 6.06 -8.20 3.57
C THR A 310 4.60 -7.81 3.83
N PRO A 311 3.74 -8.72 4.31
CA PRO A 311 2.35 -8.41 4.65
C PRO A 311 2.22 -7.51 5.88
N GLU A 312 3.25 -7.48 6.73
CA GLU A 312 3.34 -6.63 7.91
C GLU A 312 4.67 -5.86 7.91
N TRP A 313 4.57 -4.55 8.03
CA TRP A 313 5.73 -3.68 8.19
C TRP A 313 6.10 -3.55 9.66
N SER A 314 7.36 -3.86 9.98
CA SER A 314 7.89 -3.72 11.33
C SER A 314 8.96 -2.65 11.38
N ASP A 315 8.76 -1.65 12.23
CA ASP A 315 9.73 -0.57 12.41
C ASP A 315 9.66 0.01 13.83
N ARG A 316 10.62 0.87 14.18
CA ARG A 316 10.59 1.62 15.43
C ARG A 316 9.60 2.76 15.33
N ARG A 317 8.76 2.94 16.35
CA ARG A 317 7.90 4.12 16.46
C ARG A 317 8.80 5.35 16.64
N LEU A 318 8.60 6.36 15.80
CA LEU A 318 9.35 7.62 15.87
C LEU A 318 9.28 8.23 17.28
N GLY A 319 10.43 8.62 17.84
CA GLY A 319 10.54 9.22 19.16
C GLY A 319 10.45 8.24 20.34
N THR A 320 10.36 6.93 20.11
CA THR A 320 10.32 5.90 21.17
C THR A 320 11.25 4.73 20.85
N ASN A 321 11.49 3.87 21.87
CA ASN A 321 12.20 2.60 21.67
C ASN A 321 11.27 1.39 21.44
N THR A 322 9.99 1.65 21.13
CA THR A 322 9.01 0.59 20.88
C THR A 322 8.94 0.25 19.39
N THR A 323 8.82 -1.04 19.08
CA THR A 323 8.56 -1.51 17.73
C THR A 323 7.06 -1.44 17.45
N VAL A 324 6.70 -0.96 16.27
CA VAL A 324 5.33 -0.99 15.73
C VAL A 324 5.26 -2.02 14.61
N GLN A 325 4.18 -2.79 14.59
CA GLN A 325 3.82 -3.68 13.49
C GLN A 325 2.55 -3.14 12.84
N ILE A 326 2.60 -2.87 11.54
CA ILE A 326 1.50 -2.27 10.78
C ILE A 326 1.22 -3.15 9.57
N ALA A 327 -0.04 -3.48 9.34
CA ALA A 327 -0.45 -4.23 8.16
C ALA A 327 -0.11 -3.45 6.89
N ASN A 328 0.51 -4.12 5.93
CA ASN A 328 0.79 -3.58 4.61
C ASN A 328 -0.34 -3.99 3.65
N ASP A 329 -1.46 -3.34 3.80
CA ASP A 329 -2.68 -3.56 3.01
C ASP A 329 -2.96 -2.37 2.06
N ARG A 330 -1.92 -1.72 1.57
CA ARG A 330 -1.99 -0.52 0.70
C ARG A 330 -1.63 -0.87 -0.75
N LEU A 331 -2.17 -0.06 -1.67
CA LEU A 331 -1.66 0.01 -3.04
C LEU A 331 -0.58 1.09 -3.11
N TRP A 332 0.60 0.72 -3.57
CA TRP A 332 1.74 1.62 -3.74
C TRP A 332 1.88 2.00 -5.21
N LEU A 333 1.91 3.30 -5.48
CA LEU A 333 2.07 3.85 -6.83
C LEU A 333 3.29 4.76 -6.89
N GLY A 334 3.91 4.85 -8.07
CA GLY A 334 4.92 5.85 -8.40
C GLY A 334 4.59 6.53 -9.71
N THR A 335 4.88 7.84 -9.82
CA THR A 335 4.75 8.59 -11.07
C THR A 335 6.02 9.34 -11.41
N GLY A 336 6.32 9.50 -12.69
CA GLY A 336 7.47 10.29 -13.16
C GLY A 336 7.70 10.16 -14.65
N ASN A 337 8.76 10.83 -15.15
CA ASN A 337 9.16 10.73 -16.55
C ASN A 337 10.47 9.95 -16.68
N ASN A 338 10.57 9.12 -17.72
CA ASN A 338 11.80 8.40 -18.07
C ASN A 338 12.44 7.71 -16.85
N LEU A 339 11.61 7.10 -15.99
CA LEU A 339 12.07 6.40 -14.80
C LEU A 339 12.69 5.05 -15.18
N ARG A 340 13.64 4.61 -14.34
CA ARG A 340 14.30 3.32 -14.45
C ARG A 340 14.02 2.47 -13.21
N LEU A 341 14.05 1.18 -13.36
CA LEU A 341 13.83 0.23 -12.26
C LEU A 341 15.11 -0.57 -12.03
N GLY A 342 15.59 -0.62 -10.80
CA GLY A 342 16.76 -1.41 -10.43
C GLY A 342 16.39 -2.70 -9.71
N GLY A 343 17.21 -3.72 -9.92
CA GLY A 343 17.23 -4.95 -9.16
C GLY A 343 15.87 -5.64 -9.03
N ASP A 344 15.52 -5.94 -7.79
CA ASP A 344 14.30 -6.68 -7.45
C ASP A 344 13.00 -5.90 -7.69
N ILE A 345 13.04 -4.56 -7.83
CA ILE A 345 11.85 -3.72 -7.99
C ILE A 345 11.19 -3.96 -9.35
N ALA A 346 11.98 -4.15 -10.41
CA ALA A 346 11.48 -4.45 -11.75
C ALA A 346 10.52 -5.64 -11.73
N THR A 347 10.90 -6.74 -11.07
CA THR A 347 10.08 -7.96 -11.00
C THR A 347 8.83 -7.86 -10.12
N ARG A 348 8.67 -6.74 -9.40
CA ARG A 348 7.57 -6.45 -8.47
C ARG A 348 6.71 -5.28 -8.93
N THR A 349 6.92 -4.81 -10.16
CA THR A 349 6.28 -3.62 -10.72
C THR A 349 5.30 -3.98 -11.83
N VAL A 350 4.17 -3.30 -11.83
CA VAL A 350 3.22 -3.24 -12.94
C VAL A 350 3.40 -1.89 -13.62
N LEU A 351 3.81 -1.93 -14.87
CA LEU A 351 4.16 -0.75 -15.65
C LEU A 351 2.98 -0.24 -16.45
N VAL A 352 2.77 1.08 -16.39
CA VAL A 352 1.77 1.84 -17.16
C VAL A 352 2.50 2.98 -17.86
N ARG A 353 2.51 2.99 -19.20
CA ARG A 353 3.23 3.98 -20.00
C ARG A 353 2.29 4.83 -20.83
N LEU A 354 2.62 6.12 -20.88
CA LEU A 354 1.96 7.09 -21.73
C LEU A 354 2.98 7.70 -22.70
N ASP A 355 2.59 7.83 -23.96
CA ASP A 355 3.38 8.52 -24.97
C ASP A 355 2.47 9.35 -25.88
N PRO A 356 2.36 10.66 -25.65
CA PRO A 356 1.51 11.53 -26.47
C PRO A 356 1.99 11.71 -27.91
N LYS A 357 3.27 11.34 -28.21
CA LYS A 357 3.91 11.49 -29.53
C LYS A 357 3.82 12.90 -30.10
N MET A 358 3.83 13.90 -29.22
CA MET A 358 3.79 15.32 -29.58
C MET A 358 4.52 16.17 -28.54
N PRO A 359 5.08 17.31 -28.92
CA PRO A 359 5.89 18.14 -28.03
C PRO A 359 5.06 18.86 -26.95
N HIS A 360 3.78 19.15 -27.20
CA HIS A 360 2.87 19.90 -26.33
C HIS A 360 1.62 19.07 -26.01
N PRO A 361 1.69 18.07 -25.11
CA PRO A 361 0.55 17.21 -24.78
C PRO A 361 -0.63 17.95 -24.15
N GLU A 362 -0.39 19.10 -23.51
CA GLU A 362 -1.39 19.98 -22.92
C GLU A 362 -2.36 20.59 -23.95
N GLU A 363 -1.97 20.66 -25.21
CA GLU A 363 -2.80 21.17 -26.30
C GLU A 363 -3.77 20.13 -26.87
N ARG A 364 -3.77 18.91 -26.36
CA ARG A 364 -4.67 17.84 -26.83
C ARG A 364 -6.13 18.19 -26.56
N THR A 365 -6.96 17.95 -27.52
CA THR A 365 -8.42 18.21 -27.51
C THR A 365 -9.21 16.98 -27.94
N GLY A 366 -10.54 17.05 -27.90
CA GLY A 366 -11.42 15.97 -28.35
C GLY A 366 -11.61 14.85 -27.31
N PHE A 367 -11.37 15.13 -26.03
CA PHE A 367 -11.63 14.19 -24.95
C PHE A 367 -13.13 13.97 -24.74
N ALA A 368 -13.52 12.71 -24.49
CA ALA A 368 -14.91 12.35 -24.16
C ALA A 368 -15.38 13.05 -22.86
N ILE A 369 -14.47 13.25 -21.90
CA ILE A 369 -14.70 14.00 -20.68
C ILE A 369 -13.77 15.23 -20.70
N PRO A 370 -14.32 16.44 -20.94
CA PRO A 370 -13.53 17.67 -20.82
C PRO A 370 -13.05 17.90 -19.38
N HIS A 371 -11.87 18.48 -19.22
CA HIS A 371 -11.29 18.79 -17.90
C HIS A 371 -11.31 17.61 -16.94
N LEU A 372 -10.80 16.46 -17.40
CA LEU A 372 -10.79 15.22 -16.63
C LEU A 372 -10.08 15.36 -15.27
N ASP A 373 -9.08 16.24 -15.17
CA ASP A 373 -8.37 16.60 -13.94
C ASP A 373 -9.29 17.21 -12.85
N LEU A 374 -10.29 17.99 -13.26
CA LEU A 374 -11.32 18.53 -12.36
C LEU A 374 -12.44 17.50 -12.16
N TRP A 375 -12.81 16.79 -13.23
CA TRP A 375 -13.90 15.82 -13.22
C TRP A 375 -13.65 14.67 -12.21
N VAL A 376 -12.43 14.14 -12.11
CA VAL A 376 -12.10 13.06 -11.17
C VAL A 376 -12.17 13.49 -9.69
N LYS A 377 -12.13 14.80 -9.41
CA LYS A 377 -12.22 15.35 -8.05
C LYS A 377 -13.66 15.48 -7.55
N ASP A 378 -14.65 15.46 -8.44
CA ASP A 378 -16.06 15.53 -8.07
C ASP A 378 -16.53 14.18 -7.47
N PRO A 379 -17.08 14.17 -6.23
CA PRO A 379 -17.62 12.97 -5.60
C PRO A 379 -18.71 12.26 -6.41
N ALA A 380 -19.53 12.98 -7.18
CA ALA A 380 -20.56 12.38 -8.03
C ALA A 380 -19.95 11.55 -9.18
N ASN A 381 -18.83 12.03 -9.71
CA ASN A 381 -18.09 11.32 -10.76
C ASN A 381 -17.31 10.13 -10.20
N GLN A 382 -16.70 10.28 -9.01
CA GLN A 382 -16.09 9.16 -8.28
C GLN A 382 -17.10 8.04 -8.02
N ARG A 383 -18.32 8.39 -7.60
CA ARG A 383 -19.43 7.45 -7.44
C ARG A 383 -19.75 6.70 -8.75
N THR A 384 -19.76 7.40 -9.87
CA THR A 384 -20.02 6.81 -11.19
C THR A 384 -18.94 5.79 -11.55
N VAL A 385 -17.66 6.15 -11.41
CA VAL A 385 -16.53 5.23 -11.66
C VAL A 385 -16.60 4.00 -10.77
N LEU A 386 -16.79 4.18 -9.45
CA LEU A 386 -16.90 3.08 -8.50
C LEU A 386 -18.06 2.15 -8.83
N ARG A 387 -19.24 2.69 -9.17
CA ARG A 387 -20.39 1.86 -9.53
C ARG A 387 -20.08 0.98 -10.74
N HIS A 388 -19.49 1.52 -11.79
CA HIS A 388 -19.14 0.74 -12.98
C HIS A 388 -18.09 -0.33 -12.69
N LEU A 389 -17.07 -0.02 -11.89
CA LEU A 389 -16.08 -1.02 -11.46
C LEU A 389 -16.73 -2.16 -10.66
N LEU A 390 -17.61 -1.83 -9.71
CA LEU A 390 -18.30 -2.81 -8.89
C LEU A 390 -19.26 -3.69 -9.69
N VAL A 391 -19.94 -3.13 -10.69
CA VAL A 391 -20.79 -3.89 -11.63
C VAL A 391 -19.94 -4.94 -12.36
N LEU A 392 -18.77 -4.58 -12.90
CA LEU A 392 -17.89 -5.53 -13.56
C LEU A 392 -17.36 -6.59 -12.58
N VAL A 393 -16.96 -6.18 -11.38
CA VAL A 393 -16.49 -7.13 -10.35
C VAL A 393 -17.57 -8.15 -9.98
N MET A 394 -18.82 -7.70 -9.80
CA MET A 394 -19.92 -8.60 -9.44
C MET A 394 -20.34 -9.52 -10.59
N ASP A 395 -20.27 -9.06 -11.85
CA ASP A 395 -20.48 -9.91 -13.02
C ASP A 395 -19.41 -11.01 -13.12
N TRP A 396 -18.13 -10.67 -12.90
CA TRP A 396 -17.04 -11.63 -12.85
C TRP A 396 -17.24 -12.66 -11.72
N ILE A 397 -17.68 -12.23 -10.53
CA ILE A 397 -18.00 -13.13 -9.40
C ILE A 397 -19.17 -14.04 -9.73
N ALA A 398 -20.26 -13.50 -10.29
CA ALA A 398 -21.44 -14.28 -10.70
C ALA A 398 -21.09 -15.35 -11.74
N SER A 399 -20.07 -15.12 -12.56
CA SER A 399 -19.53 -16.06 -13.54
C SER A 399 -18.54 -17.07 -12.95
N GLY A 400 -18.43 -17.18 -11.62
CA GLY A 400 -17.54 -18.13 -10.94
C GLY A 400 -16.10 -17.62 -10.77
N ALA A 401 -15.84 -16.34 -10.96
CA ALA A 401 -14.54 -15.70 -10.79
C ALA A 401 -13.37 -16.40 -11.51
N PRO A 402 -13.46 -16.61 -12.84
CA PRO A 402 -12.43 -17.31 -13.60
C PRO A 402 -11.06 -16.65 -13.39
N ARG A 403 -9.99 -17.49 -13.31
CA ARG A 403 -8.62 -17.05 -13.10
C ARG A 403 -7.81 -17.18 -14.37
N ALA A 404 -6.90 -16.25 -14.62
CA ALA A 404 -5.94 -16.33 -15.72
C ALA A 404 -4.67 -17.11 -15.32
N GLU A 405 -3.86 -17.51 -16.30
CA GLU A 405 -2.61 -18.28 -16.11
C GLU A 405 -1.36 -17.39 -15.89
N HIS A 406 -1.55 -16.14 -15.45
CA HIS A 406 -0.42 -15.25 -15.20
C HIS A 406 0.38 -15.66 -13.96
N VAL A 407 1.71 -15.53 -14.08
CA VAL A 407 2.66 -15.80 -12.99
C VAL A 407 3.47 -14.54 -12.70
N MET A 408 3.46 -14.09 -11.46
CA MET A 408 4.19 -12.92 -10.99
C MET A 408 4.73 -13.16 -9.57
N ARG A 409 5.66 -14.10 -9.41
CA ARG A 409 6.26 -14.46 -8.11
C ARG A 409 5.19 -14.49 -6.98
N GLN A 410 5.42 -13.81 -5.86
CA GLN A 410 4.49 -13.71 -4.73
C GLN A 410 3.15 -13.03 -5.06
N PHE A 411 3.08 -12.27 -6.14
CA PHE A 411 1.84 -11.63 -6.61
C PHE A 411 1.02 -12.50 -7.56
N THR A 412 1.41 -13.75 -7.77
CA THR A 412 0.70 -14.68 -8.67
C THR A 412 -0.80 -14.79 -8.36
N PRO A 413 -1.26 -14.88 -7.09
CA PRO A 413 -2.70 -14.89 -6.80
C PRO A 413 -3.41 -13.61 -7.27
N TRP A 414 -2.77 -12.44 -7.10
CA TRP A 414 -3.26 -11.16 -7.61
C TRP A 414 -3.30 -11.15 -9.14
N ALA A 415 -2.21 -11.52 -9.80
CA ALA A 415 -2.10 -11.53 -11.24
C ALA A 415 -3.14 -12.45 -11.90
N ARG A 416 -3.39 -13.62 -11.32
CA ARG A 416 -4.42 -14.56 -11.78
C ARG A 416 -5.83 -14.02 -11.60
N ALA A 417 -6.12 -13.37 -10.48
CA ALA A 417 -7.43 -12.80 -10.20
C ALA A 417 -7.73 -11.62 -11.11
N VAL A 418 -6.82 -10.65 -11.18
CA VAL A 418 -6.96 -9.46 -12.02
C VAL A 418 -6.96 -9.83 -13.50
N GLY A 419 -6.04 -10.71 -13.92
CA GLY A 419 -6.02 -11.19 -15.31
C GLY A 419 -7.31 -11.92 -15.69
N GLY A 420 -7.86 -12.75 -14.80
CA GLY A 420 -9.15 -13.41 -15.01
C GLY A 420 -10.32 -12.44 -15.09
N PHE A 421 -10.33 -11.42 -14.23
CA PHE A 421 -11.31 -10.33 -14.28
C PHE A 421 -11.24 -9.56 -15.62
N LEU A 422 -10.05 -9.18 -16.05
CA LEU A 422 -9.87 -8.43 -17.30
C LEU A 422 -10.23 -9.28 -18.52
N ALA A 423 -9.78 -10.55 -18.58
CA ALA A 423 -10.10 -11.47 -19.66
C ALA A 423 -11.59 -11.77 -19.77
N HIS A 424 -12.30 -11.90 -18.63
CA HIS A 424 -13.76 -12.09 -18.61
C HIS A 424 -14.49 -10.93 -19.30
N HIS A 425 -13.97 -9.72 -19.19
CA HIS A 425 -14.51 -8.52 -19.84
C HIS A 425 -13.84 -8.18 -21.18
N ASN A 426 -13.13 -9.11 -21.82
CA ASN A 426 -12.44 -8.91 -23.10
C ASN A 426 -11.46 -7.71 -23.10
N ILE A 427 -10.77 -7.49 -21.98
CA ILE A 427 -9.73 -6.48 -21.84
C ILE A 427 -8.36 -7.17 -21.94
N ASP A 428 -7.82 -7.18 -23.16
CA ASP A 428 -6.59 -7.88 -23.48
C ASP A 428 -5.32 -7.12 -23.13
N GLY A 429 -4.19 -7.83 -23.07
CA GLY A 429 -2.84 -7.26 -22.92
C GLY A 429 -2.35 -7.15 -21.48
N PHE A 430 -3.10 -7.62 -20.48
CA PHE A 430 -2.65 -7.55 -19.08
C PHE A 430 -1.29 -8.22 -18.89
N LEU A 431 -0.33 -7.49 -18.30
CA LEU A 431 1.08 -7.88 -18.10
C LEU A 431 1.85 -8.25 -19.37
N ALA A 432 1.37 -7.88 -20.55
CA ALA A 432 2.05 -8.21 -21.81
C ALA A 432 3.32 -7.36 -22.05
N ASN A 433 3.58 -6.34 -21.23
CA ASN A 433 4.78 -5.48 -21.30
C ASN A 433 5.84 -5.83 -20.23
N VAL A 434 5.92 -7.10 -19.82
CA VAL A 434 6.91 -7.54 -18.80
C VAL A 434 8.35 -7.40 -19.30
N ASP A 435 8.58 -7.61 -20.59
CA ASP A 435 9.93 -7.49 -21.15
C ASP A 435 10.41 -6.03 -21.17
N GLU A 436 9.50 -5.08 -21.37
CA GLU A 436 9.81 -3.64 -21.24
C GLU A 436 10.10 -3.24 -19.79
N VAL A 437 9.45 -3.87 -18.81
CA VAL A 437 9.78 -3.69 -17.39
C VAL A 437 11.20 -4.17 -17.09
N ARG A 438 11.59 -5.31 -17.63
CA ARG A 438 12.95 -5.85 -17.51
C ARG A 438 13.97 -4.96 -18.20
N ALA A 439 13.63 -4.41 -19.36
CA ALA A 439 14.50 -3.49 -20.10
C ALA A 439 14.71 -2.14 -19.39
N MET A 440 13.91 -1.81 -18.37
CA MET A 440 14.14 -0.64 -17.52
C MET A 440 15.23 -0.86 -16.46
N ASP A 441 15.72 -2.09 -16.29
CA ASP A 441 16.86 -2.41 -15.43
C ASP A 441 18.17 -2.22 -16.24
N ASP A 442 18.72 -1.02 -16.14
CA ASP A 442 19.93 -0.65 -16.88
C ASP A 442 21.14 -1.52 -16.49
N GLU A 443 21.25 -1.93 -15.24
CA GLU A 443 22.38 -2.75 -14.79
C GLU A 443 22.32 -4.13 -15.46
N ASP A 444 21.12 -4.74 -15.52
CA ASP A 444 20.96 -6.04 -16.15
C ASP A 444 21.17 -5.96 -17.67
N ASN A 445 20.70 -4.89 -18.30
CA ASN A 445 20.89 -4.63 -19.72
C ASN A 445 22.38 -4.34 -20.07
N GLU A 446 23.07 -3.53 -19.26
CA GLU A 446 24.51 -3.27 -19.43
C GLU A 446 25.31 -4.58 -19.32
N TRP A 447 24.98 -5.43 -18.35
CA TRP A 447 25.59 -6.74 -18.19
C TRP A 447 25.25 -7.69 -19.35
N GLU A 448 24.03 -7.73 -19.81
CA GLU A 448 23.64 -8.56 -20.97
C GLU A 448 24.43 -8.17 -22.22
N VAL A 449 24.51 -6.86 -22.51
CA VAL A 449 25.27 -6.34 -23.65
C VAL A 449 26.76 -6.65 -23.51
N PHE A 450 27.34 -6.42 -22.32
CA PHE A 450 28.75 -6.73 -22.03
C PHE A 450 29.06 -8.23 -22.19
N LEU A 451 28.24 -9.11 -21.60
CA LEU A 451 28.44 -10.56 -21.68
C LEU A 451 28.19 -11.08 -23.09
N GLY A 452 27.25 -10.49 -23.83
CA GLY A 452 27.00 -10.81 -25.23
C GLY A 452 28.20 -10.46 -26.12
N GLN A 453 28.81 -9.27 -25.93
CA GLN A 453 30.03 -8.89 -26.63
C GLN A 453 31.22 -9.77 -26.22
N TRP A 454 31.32 -10.10 -24.93
CA TRP A 454 32.31 -11.06 -24.44
C TRP A 454 32.18 -12.42 -25.13
N HIS A 455 30.97 -12.96 -25.19
CA HIS A 455 30.71 -14.25 -25.83
C HIS A 455 31.06 -14.23 -27.33
N ARG A 456 30.71 -13.18 -28.03
CA ARG A 456 31.13 -12.99 -29.44
C ARG A 456 32.65 -12.96 -29.61
N LYS A 457 33.38 -12.32 -28.67
CA LYS A 457 34.83 -12.12 -28.75
C LYS A 457 35.64 -13.34 -28.30
N PHE A 458 35.20 -14.01 -27.25
CA PHE A 458 35.98 -15.07 -26.62
C PHE A 458 35.26 -16.42 -26.56
N GLU A 459 34.04 -16.51 -27.05
CA GLU A 459 33.19 -17.68 -26.89
C GLU A 459 33.07 -18.05 -25.39
N SER A 460 33.06 -19.35 -25.05
CA SER A 460 33.10 -19.82 -23.66
C SER A 460 34.53 -20.01 -23.11
N LYS A 461 35.56 -19.47 -23.78
CA LYS A 461 36.97 -19.66 -23.38
C LYS A 461 37.29 -18.86 -22.11
N PRO A 462 37.83 -19.49 -21.06
CA PRO A 462 38.19 -18.79 -19.82
C PRO A 462 39.24 -17.70 -20.05
N LYS A 463 39.06 -16.54 -19.41
CA LYS A 463 39.96 -15.37 -19.44
C LYS A 463 40.22 -14.84 -18.04
N THR A 464 41.42 -14.37 -17.77
CA THR A 464 41.73 -13.63 -16.53
C THR A 464 41.22 -12.20 -16.64
N ALA A 465 40.98 -11.53 -15.52
CA ALA A 465 40.54 -10.12 -15.49
C ALA A 465 41.57 -9.19 -16.20
N ALA A 466 42.89 -9.53 -16.16
CA ALA A 466 43.91 -8.80 -16.85
C ALA A 466 43.82 -8.95 -18.39
N GLN A 467 43.51 -10.15 -18.87
CA GLN A 467 43.30 -10.41 -20.30
C GLN A 467 42.06 -9.71 -20.85
N ILE A 468 40.96 -9.74 -20.05
CA ILE A 468 39.71 -9.05 -20.42
C ILE A 468 39.97 -7.52 -20.48
N ARG A 469 40.59 -6.97 -19.45
CA ARG A 469 40.95 -5.52 -19.40
C ARG A 469 41.83 -5.13 -20.56
N ALA A 470 42.88 -5.90 -20.85
CA ALA A 470 43.80 -5.62 -21.98
C ALA A 470 43.09 -5.66 -23.34
N SER A 471 42.01 -6.44 -23.48
CA SER A 471 41.22 -6.47 -24.71
C SER A 471 40.32 -5.26 -24.92
N ALA A 472 40.18 -4.39 -23.93
CA ALA A 472 39.44 -3.13 -24.01
C ALA A 472 40.29 -1.93 -24.43
N ASP A 473 41.62 -2.11 -24.59
CA ASP A 473 42.47 -1.06 -25.09
C ASP A 473 42.14 -0.76 -26.57
N ILE A 474 42.02 0.52 -26.89
CA ILE A 474 41.71 0.99 -28.24
C ILE A 474 42.80 0.46 -29.20
N ASP A 475 42.41 -0.18 -30.26
CA ASP A 475 43.26 -0.69 -31.33
C ASP A 475 43.16 0.23 -32.55
N ILE A 476 44.02 0.03 -33.53
CA ILE A 476 44.01 0.76 -34.80
C ILE A 476 43.48 -0.18 -35.88
N ASP A 477 42.42 0.24 -36.56
CA ASP A 477 41.82 -0.56 -37.64
C ASP A 477 42.76 -0.61 -38.88
N ASN A 478 42.42 -1.46 -39.86
CA ASN A 478 43.17 -1.62 -41.10
C ASN A 478 43.26 -0.32 -41.95
N HIS A 479 42.57 0.73 -41.54
CA HIS A 479 42.56 2.05 -42.19
C HIS A 479 43.26 3.14 -41.35
N GLY A 480 43.91 2.74 -40.24
CA GLY A 480 44.65 3.66 -39.37
C GLY A 480 43.76 4.51 -38.44
N ARG A 481 42.49 4.10 -38.20
CA ARG A 481 41.57 4.81 -37.33
C ARG A 481 41.48 4.13 -35.96
N PRO A 482 41.34 4.90 -34.87
CA PRO A 482 41.05 4.31 -33.55
C PRO A 482 39.80 3.45 -33.59
N HIS A 483 39.91 2.20 -33.16
CA HIS A 483 38.82 1.23 -33.09
C HIS A 483 38.67 0.75 -31.66
N ASP A 484 37.46 0.87 -31.12
CA ASP A 484 37.08 0.28 -29.84
C ASP A 484 36.71 -1.19 -30.08
N PRO A 485 37.50 -2.14 -29.58
CA PRO A 485 37.20 -3.57 -29.80
C PRO A 485 35.92 -4.06 -29.07
N TRP A 486 35.30 -3.26 -28.23
CA TRP A 486 34.07 -3.56 -27.50
C TRP A 486 32.88 -2.72 -27.97
N GLU A 487 33.07 -1.85 -28.94
CA GLU A 487 31.99 -1.03 -29.52
C GLU A 487 31.17 -0.23 -28.46
N GLY A 488 31.83 0.27 -27.42
CA GLY A 488 31.19 0.99 -26.32
C GLY A 488 30.55 0.08 -25.27
N CYS A 489 30.62 -1.25 -25.43
CA CYS A 489 29.96 -2.19 -24.53
C CYS A 489 30.82 -2.64 -23.33
N PHE A 490 32.04 -2.10 -23.14
CA PHE A 490 32.85 -2.46 -21.98
C PHE A 490 32.36 -1.75 -20.73
N LEU A 491 32.35 -2.49 -19.61
CA LEU A 491 31.93 -1.94 -18.32
C LEU A 491 32.78 -0.73 -17.93
N ALA A 492 32.14 0.37 -17.57
CA ALA A 492 32.80 1.56 -17.09
C ALA A 492 33.04 1.52 -15.57
N ASP A 493 34.06 2.25 -15.07
CA ASP A 493 34.22 2.52 -13.67
C ASP A 493 33.39 3.77 -13.25
N GLU A 494 33.38 4.11 -11.94
CA GLU A 494 32.66 5.28 -11.40
C GLU A 494 33.02 6.62 -12.04
N ARG A 495 34.12 6.68 -12.82
CA ARG A 495 34.59 7.87 -13.54
C ARG A 495 34.35 7.78 -15.04
N GLY A 496 33.64 6.75 -15.51
CA GLY A 496 33.36 6.52 -16.93
C GLY A 496 34.55 5.97 -17.73
N GLY A 497 35.62 5.49 -17.06
CA GLY A 497 36.79 4.90 -17.70
C GLY A 497 36.79 3.37 -17.63
N VAL A 498 37.77 2.76 -18.37
CA VAL A 498 37.97 1.30 -18.30
C VAL A 498 38.53 0.90 -16.92
N PRO A 499 37.86 0.03 -16.15
CA PRO A 499 38.30 -0.30 -14.81
C PRO A 499 39.65 -1.03 -14.80
N SER A 500 40.40 -0.92 -13.70
CA SER A 500 41.60 -1.70 -13.50
C SER A 500 41.30 -3.20 -13.43
N ALA A 501 42.24 -4.08 -13.80
CA ALA A 501 42.06 -5.52 -13.74
C ALA A 501 41.62 -6.03 -12.33
N LYS A 502 42.12 -5.34 -11.26
CA LYS A 502 41.72 -5.66 -9.87
C LYS A 502 40.25 -5.25 -9.60
N SER A 503 39.85 -4.08 -10.07
CA SER A 503 38.47 -3.60 -9.94
C SER A 503 37.52 -4.48 -10.74
N LEU A 504 37.82 -4.72 -12.03
CA LEU A 504 37.06 -5.61 -12.90
C LEU A 504 36.87 -7.00 -12.30
N GLY A 505 37.95 -7.60 -11.76
CA GLY A 505 37.86 -8.92 -11.12
C GLY A 505 36.99 -8.94 -9.85
N ARG A 506 36.83 -7.79 -9.15
CA ARG A 506 35.91 -7.66 -8.03
C ARG A 506 34.46 -7.60 -8.52
N THR A 507 34.20 -6.77 -9.54
CA THR A 507 32.89 -6.61 -10.18
C THR A 507 32.40 -7.93 -10.77
N LEU A 508 33.25 -8.62 -11.56
CA LEU A 508 32.93 -9.95 -12.13
C LEU A 508 32.59 -10.98 -11.05
N ARG A 509 33.30 -10.95 -9.91
CA ARG A 509 33.03 -11.89 -8.80
C ARG A 509 31.62 -11.74 -8.23
N GLY A 510 31.10 -10.52 -8.17
CA GLY A 510 29.74 -10.24 -7.69
C GLY A 510 28.65 -10.78 -8.60
N GLN A 511 28.96 -11.03 -9.87
CA GLN A 511 27.98 -11.45 -10.89
C GLN A 511 28.07 -12.96 -11.26
N VAL A 512 28.97 -13.70 -10.62
CA VAL A 512 29.12 -15.16 -10.89
C VAL A 512 27.83 -15.91 -10.59
N GLY A 513 27.37 -16.70 -11.56
CA GLY A 513 26.15 -17.52 -11.45
C GLY A 513 24.85 -16.77 -11.67
N ARG A 514 24.88 -15.44 -11.90
CA ARG A 514 23.71 -14.67 -12.31
C ARG A 514 23.51 -14.78 -13.82
N PHE A 515 22.26 -14.87 -14.23
CA PHE A 515 21.87 -14.78 -15.64
C PHE A 515 21.55 -13.33 -15.98
N HIS A 516 22.13 -12.84 -17.09
CA HIS A 516 21.84 -11.56 -17.72
C HIS A 516 21.38 -11.85 -19.14
N GLY A 517 20.09 -11.78 -19.38
CA GLY A 517 19.48 -12.33 -20.58
C GLY A 517 19.82 -13.84 -20.74
N PRO A 518 20.32 -14.27 -21.92
CA PRO A 518 20.72 -15.66 -22.14
C PRO A 518 22.11 -16.01 -21.60
N TYR A 519 22.85 -15.05 -21.05
CA TYR A 519 24.25 -15.24 -20.65
C TYR A 519 24.40 -15.46 -19.16
N VAL A 520 25.33 -16.32 -18.76
CA VAL A 520 25.73 -16.54 -17.36
C VAL A 520 27.24 -16.46 -17.22
N LEU A 521 27.69 -15.67 -16.22
CA LEU A 521 29.10 -15.57 -15.89
C LEU A 521 29.53 -16.72 -14.97
N ARG A 522 30.54 -17.48 -15.39
CA ARG A 522 31.11 -18.59 -14.64
C ARG A 522 32.52 -18.25 -14.17
N ARG A 523 32.89 -18.71 -13.00
CA ARG A 523 34.22 -18.55 -12.44
C ARG A 523 34.96 -19.89 -12.45
N GLY A 524 36.22 -19.86 -12.89
CA GLY A 524 37.16 -20.97 -12.86
C GLY A 524 38.50 -20.55 -12.25
N GLU A 525 39.49 -21.43 -12.32
CA GLU A 525 40.88 -21.17 -11.93
C GLU A 525 41.82 -21.70 -13.01
N ASP A 526 42.85 -20.93 -13.34
CA ASP A 526 43.93 -21.40 -14.21
C ASP A 526 44.73 -22.50 -13.49
N PRO A 527 44.79 -23.72 -14.04
CA PRO A 527 45.39 -24.86 -13.33
C PRO A 527 46.91 -24.69 -13.12
N HIS A 528 47.60 -23.87 -13.90
CA HIS A 528 49.05 -23.66 -13.80
C HIS A 528 49.42 -22.47 -12.94
N ARG A 529 48.64 -21.39 -13.01
CA ARG A 529 48.96 -20.11 -12.35
C ARG A 529 48.14 -19.85 -11.08
N LYS A 530 47.15 -20.66 -10.79
CA LYS A 530 46.21 -20.50 -9.66
C LYS A 530 45.57 -19.10 -9.62
N ILE A 531 45.29 -18.54 -10.79
CA ILE A 531 44.66 -17.24 -10.96
C ILE A 531 43.20 -17.46 -11.36
N ALA A 532 42.29 -16.67 -10.77
CA ALA A 532 40.88 -16.72 -11.12
C ALA A 532 40.64 -16.38 -12.60
N THR A 533 39.84 -17.18 -13.26
CA THR A 533 39.38 -16.98 -14.63
C THR A 533 37.86 -16.87 -14.68
N TRP A 534 37.36 -16.23 -15.70
CA TRP A 534 35.93 -16.09 -15.95
C TRP A 534 35.62 -16.51 -17.36
N SER A 535 34.44 -17.07 -17.57
CA SER A 535 33.90 -17.44 -18.89
C SER A 535 32.42 -17.15 -18.94
N VAL A 536 31.90 -16.92 -20.14
CA VAL A 536 30.47 -16.72 -20.39
C VAL A 536 29.88 -17.99 -20.93
N GLY A 537 28.82 -18.48 -20.30
CA GLY A 537 28.00 -19.60 -20.79
C GLY A 537 26.68 -19.10 -21.35
N CYS A 538 26.15 -19.81 -22.38
CA CYS A 538 24.80 -19.64 -22.88
C CYS A 538 24.04 -20.96 -22.67
N PRO A 539 22.78 -20.99 -22.18
CA PRO A 539 22.06 -22.24 -21.90
C PRO A 539 21.77 -23.09 -23.15
N ASP A 540 21.73 -22.47 -24.33
CA ASP A 540 21.46 -23.15 -25.61
C ASP A 540 22.72 -23.55 -26.40
N GLY A 541 23.90 -23.45 -25.78
CA GLY A 541 25.18 -23.86 -26.34
C GLY A 541 25.79 -25.07 -25.61
N PRO A 542 26.54 -25.93 -26.30
CA PRO A 542 27.17 -27.10 -25.71
C PRO A 542 28.16 -26.78 -24.59
#